data_6963f46b8ee574af4f93b884103d6859
#
_entry.id   6963f46b8ee574af4f93b884103d6859
#
_cell.length_a   1.000
_cell.length_b   1.000
_cell.length_c   1.000
_cell.angle_alpha   90.00
_cell.angle_beta   90.00
_cell.angle_gamma   90.00
#
_symmetry.space_group_name_H-M   'P 1'
#
loop_
_entity.id
_entity.type
_entity.pdbx_description
1 polymer ?
#
loop_
_entity_poly.entity_id
_entity_poly.type
_entity_poly.pdbx_seq_one_letter_code
_entity_poly.pdbx_strand_id
1 'polypeptide(L)'
;VSARPFKFRLERVRALRERAEERASEELAHSVAHHQRGEEALAAAADRVARARDDRRATAEGTGADLLAMQAYIERTQRAEQAAALDLGRREAEVDARRDALVHAAREHRALTRLEERRREEHAIVAARAEGALMDEVALTMHRRGAIA
;
A
#
# COMPACT_ATOMS: atom_id res chain seq x y z
N VAL A 1 34.44 29.61 -8.77
CA VAL A 1 33.27 29.85 -7.89
C VAL A 1 32.49 28.56 -7.90
N SER A 2 32.61 27.79 -6.81
CA SER A 2 31.90 26.51 -6.69
C SER A 2 30.39 26.75 -6.66
N ALA A 3 29.66 26.15 -7.59
CA ALA A 3 28.20 26.25 -7.63
C ALA A 3 27.64 25.77 -6.29
N ARG A 4 26.67 26.50 -5.73
CA ARG A 4 26.03 26.09 -4.48
C ARG A 4 25.36 24.71 -4.64
N PRO A 5 25.52 23.80 -3.68
CA PRO A 5 24.91 22.47 -3.77
C PRO A 5 23.39 22.60 -3.84
N PHE A 6 22.77 21.74 -4.66
CA PHE A 6 21.32 21.68 -4.78
C PHE A 6 20.69 21.32 -3.44
N LYS A 7 19.66 22.06 -3.03
CA LYS A 7 18.88 21.79 -1.83
C LYS A 7 17.40 21.77 -2.18
N PHE A 8 16.75 20.63 -2.00
CA PHE A 8 15.32 20.53 -2.18
C PHE A 8 14.57 21.07 -0.96
N ARG A 9 13.83 22.16 -1.14
CA ARG A 9 13.14 22.85 -0.03
C ARG A 9 12.05 22.00 0.63
N LEU A 10 11.47 21.03 -0.10
CA LEU A 10 10.40 20.15 0.34
C LEU A 10 10.90 18.77 0.78
N GLU A 11 12.19 18.59 1.02
CA GLU A 11 12.78 17.30 1.42
C GLU A 11 12.09 16.69 2.64
N ARG A 12 11.77 17.52 3.66
CA ARG A 12 11.05 17.04 4.84
C ARG A 12 9.62 16.58 4.53
N VAL A 13 8.96 17.24 3.58
CA VAL A 13 7.60 16.87 3.15
C VAL A 13 7.66 15.58 2.34
N ARG A 14 8.66 15.43 1.45
CA ARG A 14 8.89 14.21 0.70
C ARG A 14 9.12 13.02 1.62
N ALA A 15 9.99 13.15 2.63
CA ALA A 15 10.25 12.12 3.62
C ALA A 15 9.00 11.76 4.45
N LEU A 16 8.14 12.75 4.74
CA LEU A 16 6.85 12.50 5.40
C LEU A 16 5.89 11.67 4.53
N ARG A 17 5.85 11.95 3.21
CA ARG A 17 5.02 11.20 2.25
C ARG A 17 5.55 9.80 2.01
N GLU A 18 6.85 9.60 1.97
CA GLU A 18 7.49 8.29 1.92
C GLU A 18 7.07 7.43 3.12
N ARG A 19 7.17 7.95 4.33
CA ARG A 19 6.70 7.24 5.54
C ARG A 19 5.19 6.99 5.56
N ALA A 20 4.41 7.87 4.95
CA ALA A 20 2.96 7.66 4.82
C ALA A 20 2.65 6.51 3.85
N GLU A 21 3.40 6.39 2.75
CA GLU A 21 3.29 5.27 1.81
C GLU A 21 3.72 3.95 2.47
N GLU A 22 4.84 3.93 3.22
CA GLU A 22 5.30 2.77 3.97
C GLU A 22 4.23 2.27 4.96
N ARG A 23 3.64 3.18 5.76
CA ARG A 23 2.55 2.83 6.69
C ARG A 23 1.32 2.30 5.98
N ALA A 24 0.91 2.91 4.88
CA ALA A 24 -0.22 2.44 4.10
C ALA A 24 0.02 1.03 3.52
N SER A 25 1.26 0.73 3.13
CA SER A 25 1.68 -0.61 2.69
C SER A 25 1.62 -1.64 3.82
N GLU A 26 2.10 -1.29 5.03
CA GLU A 26 2.01 -2.15 6.21
C GLU A 26 0.55 -2.41 6.62
N GLU A 27 -0.29 -1.38 6.62
CA GLU A 27 -1.72 -1.51 6.91
C GLU A 27 -2.45 -2.40 5.90
N LEU A 28 -2.10 -2.30 4.62
CA LEU A 28 -2.62 -3.20 3.59
C LEU A 28 -2.18 -4.65 3.85
N ALA A 29 -0.91 -4.89 4.15
CA ALA A 29 -0.41 -6.23 4.46
C ALA A 29 -1.14 -6.85 5.66
N HIS A 30 -1.40 -6.05 6.71
CA HIS A 30 -2.20 -6.48 7.86
C HIS A 30 -3.64 -6.82 7.48
N SER A 31 -4.30 -6.00 6.66
CA SER A 31 -5.69 -6.26 6.23
C SER A 31 -5.79 -7.49 5.34
N VAL A 32 -4.81 -7.74 4.46
CA VAL A 32 -4.75 -8.96 3.64
C VAL A 32 -4.58 -10.21 4.51
N ALA A 33 -3.68 -10.18 5.49
CA ALA A 33 -3.52 -11.30 6.43
C ALA A 33 -4.79 -11.53 7.28
N HIS A 34 -5.50 -10.44 7.62
CA HIS A 34 -6.77 -10.52 8.33
C HIS A 34 -7.88 -11.12 7.46
N HIS A 35 -7.92 -10.79 6.17
CA HIS A 35 -8.83 -11.36 5.19
C HIS A 35 -8.58 -12.87 5.01
N GLN A 36 -7.32 -13.30 4.86
CA GLN A 36 -6.97 -14.72 4.76
C GLN A 36 -7.44 -15.54 5.96
N ARG A 37 -7.29 -15.02 7.20
CA ARG A 37 -7.86 -15.65 8.39
C ARG A 37 -9.39 -15.72 8.36
N GLY A 38 -10.04 -14.77 7.71
CA GLY A 38 -11.49 -14.80 7.47
C GLY A 38 -11.91 -15.92 6.52
N GLU A 39 -11.15 -16.12 5.43
CA GLU A 39 -11.37 -17.23 4.49
C GLU A 39 -11.23 -18.59 5.18
N GLU A 40 -10.17 -18.77 5.99
CA GLU A 40 -9.95 -19.98 6.79
C GLU A 40 -11.10 -20.21 7.79
N ALA A 41 -11.58 -19.16 8.45
CA ALA A 41 -12.68 -19.24 9.39
C ALA A 41 -14.01 -19.65 8.69
N LEU A 42 -14.28 -19.10 7.51
CA LEU A 42 -15.45 -19.45 6.71
C LEU A 42 -15.36 -20.92 6.23
N ALA A 43 -14.21 -21.34 5.72
CA ALA A 43 -13.98 -22.73 5.32
C ALA A 43 -14.20 -23.70 6.49
N ALA A 44 -13.67 -23.39 7.67
CA ALA A 44 -13.87 -24.20 8.87
C ALA A 44 -15.35 -24.21 9.34
N ALA A 45 -16.09 -23.12 9.15
CA ALA A 45 -17.53 -23.07 9.45
C ALA A 45 -18.33 -23.92 8.46
N ALA A 46 -18.03 -23.85 7.17
CA ALA A 46 -18.66 -24.68 6.13
C ALA A 46 -18.41 -26.17 6.38
N ASP A 47 -17.20 -26.56 6.75
CA ASP A 47 -16.85 -27.92 7.10
C ASP A 47 -17.67 -28.45 8.32
N ARG A 48 -17.90 -27.57 9.32
CA ARG A 48 -18.74 -27.93 10.47
C ARG A 48 -20.19 -28.18 10.07
N VAL A 49 -20.72 -27.37 9.17
CA VAL A 49 -22.09 -27.59 8.63
C VAL A 49 -22.16 -28.90 7.85
N ALA A 50 -21.17 -29.18 7.00
CA ALA A 50 -21.12 -30.43 6.24
C ALA A 50 -21.12 -31.66 7.18
N ARG A 51 -20.24 -31.67 8.18
CA ARG A 51 -20.18 -32.77 9.18
C ARG A 51 -21.47 -32.92 9.96
N ALA A 52 -22.07 -31.82 10.42
CA ALA A 52 -23.34 -31.88 11.13
C ALA A 52 -24.47 -32.49 10.28
N ARG A 53 -24.49 -32.24 8.98
CA ARG A 53 -25.45 -32.85 8.06
C ARG A 53 -25.16 -34.31 7.80
N ASP A 54 -23.90 -34.71 7.70
CA ASP A 54 -23.51 -36.12 7.51
C ASP A 54 -23.80 -36.95 8.76
N ASP A 55 -23.51 -36.43 9.95
CA ASP A 55 -23.85 -37.04 11.23
C ASP A 55 -25.38 -37.28 11.35
N ARG A 56 -26.19 -36.29 10.91
CA ARG A 56 -27.64 -36.46 10.86
C ARG A 56 -28.09 -37.61 9.94
N ARG A 57 -27.44 -37.76 8.79
CA ARG A 57 -27.73 -38.81 7.83
C ARG A 57 -27.32 -40.17 8.37
N ALA A 58 -26.23 -40.25 9.11
CA ALA A 58 -25.73 -41.48 9.72
C ALA A 58 -26.57 -41.92 10.94
N THR A 59 -27.22 -40.96 11.62
CA THR A 59 -28.05 -41.24 12.81
C THR A 59 -29.50 -41.53 12.40
N ALA A 60 -29.75 -42.70 11.81
CA ALA A 60 -31.09 -43.12 11.39
C ALA A 60 -32.01 -43.58 12.57
N GLU A 61 -31.42 -43.93 13.72
CA GLU A 61 -32.08 -44.47 14.91
C GLU A 61 -31.88 -43.54 16.11
N GLY A 62 -32.76 -42.56 16.26
CA GLY A 62 -32.74 -41.65 17.42
C GLY A 62 -34.14 -41.39 17.95
N THR A 63 -34.22 -40.96 19.23
CA THR A 63 -35.47 -40.45 19.79
C THR A 63 -35.88 -39.13 19.15
N GLY A 64 -37.16 -38.74 19.25
CA GLY A 64 -37.60 -37.42 18.77
C GLY A 64 -36.83 -36.26 19.40
N ALA A 65 -36.38 -36.39 20.66
CA ALA A 65 -35.55 -35.41 21.34
C ALA A 65 -34.15 -35.32 20.70
N ASP A 66 -33.54 -36.44 20.32
CA ASP A 66 -32.23 -36.45 19.64
C ASP A 66 -32.29 -35.76 18.27
N LEU A 67 -33.36 -35.99 17.51
CA LEU A 67 -33.59 -35.35 16.23
C LEU A 67 -33.76 -33.82 16.35
N LEU A 68 -34.49 -33.35 17.38
CA LEU A 68 -34.64 -31.92 17.66
C LEU A 68 -33.30 -31.29 18.06
N ALA A 69 -32.52 -31.96 18.91
CA ALA A 69 -31.20 -31.49 19.31
C ALA A 69 -30.25 -31.39 18.12
N MET A 70 -30.24 -32.37 17.23
CA MET A 70 -29.45 -32.38 16.01
C MET A 70 -29.86 -31.25 15.06
N GLN A 71 -31.17 -31.03 14.89
CA GLN A 71 -31.67 -29.93 14.07
C GLN A 71 -31.22 -28.58 14.62
N ALA A 72 -31.36 -28.36 15.93
CA ALA A 72 -30.88 -27.13 16.57
C ALA A 72 -29.36 -26.93 16.45
N TYR A 73 -28.60 -28.02 16.45
CA TYR A 73 -27.14 -27.97 16.20
C TYR A 73 -26.83 -27.57 14.77
N ILE A 74 -27.48 -28.12 13.76
CA ILE A 74 -27.32 -27.75 12.35
C ILE A 74 -27.66 -26.28 12.14
N GLU A 75 -28.77 -25.81 12.70
CA GLU A 75 -29.15 -24.39 12.58
C GLU A 75 -28.14 -23.44 13.21
N ARG A 76 -27.53 -23.82 14.34
CA ARG A 76 -26.45 -23.02 14.95
C ARG A 76 -25.20 -22.97 14.09
N THR A 77 -24.79 -24.10 13.51
CA THR A 77 -23.62 -24.17 12.64
C THR A 77 -23.85 -23.36 11.34
N GLN A 78 -25.04 -23.41 10.76
CA GLN A 78 -25.43 -22.60 9.60
C GLN A 78 -25.44 -21.12 9.91
N ARG A 79 -25.94 -20.69 11.08
CA ARG A 79 -25.87 -19.28 11.51
C ARG A 79 -24.42 -18.82 11.69
N ALA A 80 -23.56 -19.68 12.23
CA ALA A 80 -22.14 -19.39 12.36
C ALA A 80 -21.43 -19.26 11.00
N GLU A 81 -21.77 -20.10 10.03
CA GLU A 81 -21.27 -19.99 8.64
C GLU A 81 -21.71 -18.67 7.99
N GLN A 82 -23.00 -18.32 8.13
CA GLN A 82 -23.51 -17.05 7.60
C GLN A 82 -22.82 -15.83 8.25
N ALA A 83 -22.59 -15.87 9.55
CA ALA A 83 -21.88 -14.82 10.27
C ALA A 83 -20.42 -14.69 9.79
N ALA A 84 -19.73 -15.82 9.55
CA ALA A 84 -18.37 -15.84 9.00
C ALA A 84 -18.34 -15.28 7.56
N ALA A 85 -19.34 -15.59 6.73
CA ALA A 85 -19.44 -15.04 5.38
C ALA A 85 -19.64 -13.51 5.38
N LEU A 86 -20.50 -13.00 6.28
CA LEU A 86 -20.69 -11.56 6.44
C LEU A 86 -19.44 -10.86 6.95
N ASP A 87 -18.71 -11.48 7.89
CA ASP A 87 -17.45 -10.94 8.40
C ASP A 87 -16.37 -10.91 7.31
N LEU A 88 -16.28 -11.96 6.47
CA LEU A 88 -15.38 -12.01 5.34
C LEU A 88 -15.64 -10.86 4.37
N GLY A 89 -16.90 -10.58 4.03
CA GLY A 89 -17.25 -9.45 3.17
C GLY A 89 -16.83 -8.08 3.74
N ARG A 90 -16.89 -7.91 5.07
CA ARG A 90 -16.39 -6.69 5.73
C ARG A 90 -14.86 -6.57 5.62
N ARG A 91 -14.13 -7.68 5.80
CA ARG A 91 -12.67 -7.72 5.67
C ARG A 91 -12.21 -7.45 4.24
N GLU A 92 -12.97 -7.95 3.25
CA GLU A 92 -12.72 -7.67 1.83
C GLU A 92 -12.86 -6.17 1.53
N ALA A 93 -13.93 -5.54 2.00
CA ALA A 93 -14.13 -4.10 1.86
C ALA A 93 -13.00 -3.28 2.56
N GLU A 94 -12.47 -3.78 3.69
CA GLU A 94 -11.32 -3.16 4.35
C GLU A 94 -10.06 -3.26 3.50
N VAL A 95 -9.77 -4.41 2.90
CA VAL A 95 -8.63 -4.59 1.98
C VAL A 95 -8.71 -3.60 0.83
N ASP A 96 -9.89 -3.42 0.22
CA ASP A 96 -10.07 -2.48 -0.88
C ASP A 96 -9.84 -1.03 -0.44
N ALA A 97 -10.36 -0.64 0.73
CA ALA A 97 -10.11 0.68 1.31
C ALA A 97 -8.61 0.93 1.58
N ARG A 98 -7.86 -0.08 2.07
CA ARG A 98 -6.41 0.02 2.29
C ARG A 98 -5.61 0.08 0.99
N ARG A 99 -6.06 -0.62 -0.06
CA ARG A 99 -5.48 -0.49 -1.41
C ARG A 99 -5.62 0.93 -1.94
N ASP A 100 -6.80 1.53 -1.83
CA ASP A 100 -7.04 2.90 -2.26
C ASP A 100 -6.18 3.91 -1.48
N ALA A 101 -6.05 3.73 -0.17
CA ALA A 101 -5.20 4.55 0.68
C ALA A 101 -3.71 4.47 0.26
N LEU A 102 -3.21 3.27 -0.05
CA LEU A 102 -1.84 3.07 -0.55
C LEU A 102 -1.64 3.76 -1.90
N VAL A 103 -2.57 3.60 -2.83
CA VAL A 103 -2.50 4.27 -4.15
C VAL A 103 -2.44 5.79 -3.99
N HIS A 104 -3.23 6.35 -3.07
CA HIS A 104 -3.23 7.78 -2.79
C HIS A 104 -1.87 8.23 -2.21
N ALA A 105 -1.37 7.54 -1.19
CA ALA A 105 -0.09 7.87 -0.56
C ALA A 105 1.08 7.76 -1.56
N ALA A 106 1.09 6.72 -2.40
CA ALA A 106 2.09 6.53 -3.45
C ALA A 106 2.06 7.65 -4.51
N ARG A 107 0.88 8.13 -4.89
CA ARG A 107 0.74 9.26 -5.83
C ARG A 107 1.31 10.55 -5.25
N GLU A 108 1.03 10.83 -3.99
CA GLU A 108 1.56 12.03 -3.31
C GLU A 108 3.08 12.00 -3.17
N HIS A 109 3.66 10.86 -2.80
CA HIS A 109 5.11 10.68 -2.73
C HIS A 109 5.76 10.85 -4.11
N ARG A 110 5.24 10.17 -5.14
CA ARG A 110 5.75 10.28 -6.51
C ARG A 110 5.68 11.69 -7.07
N ALA A 111 4.65 12.46 -6.74
CA ALA A 111 4.53 13.84 -7.18
C ALA A 111 5.68 14.71 -6.64
N LEU A 112 6.07 14.53 -5.38
CA LEU A 112 7.19 15.24 -4.78
C LEU A 112 8.55 14.77 -5.32
N THR A 113 8.71 13.49 -5.56
CA THR A 113 9.92 12.93 -6.19
C THR A 113 10.13 13.52 -7.59
N ARG A 114 9.10 13.56 -8.43
CA ARG A 114 9.16 14.18 -9.75
C ARG A 114 9.43 15.68 -9.70
N LEU A 115 8.92 16.36 -8.67
CA LEU A 115 9.20 17.78 -8.47
C LEU A 115 10.68 17.99 -8.10
N GLU A 116 11.24 17.16 -7.23
CA GLU A 116 12.65 17.19 -6.86
C GLU A 116 13.55 16.97 -8.08
N GLU A 117 13.27 15.94 -8.88
CA GLU A 117 14.00 15.61 -10.10
C GLU A 117 14.03 16.83 -11.06
N ARG A 118 12.88 17.41 -11.32
CA ARG A 118 12.74 18.60 -12.17
C ARG A 118 13.54 19.78 -11.65
N ARG A 119 13.48 20.06 -10.35
CA ARG A 119 14.25 21.15 -9.73
C ARG A 119 15.75 20.90 -9.75
N ARG A 120 16.18 19.66 -9.64
CA ARG A 120 17.58 19.26 -9.77
C ARG A 120 18.10 19.47 -11.19
N GLU A 121 17.31 19.10 -12.19
CA GLU A 121 17.63 19.35 -13.61
C GLU A 121 17.72 20.85 -13.92
N GLU A 122 16.72 21.64 -13.48
CA GLU A 122 16.75 23.09 -13.64
C GLU A 122 18.01 23.72 -13.01
N HIS A 123 18.36 23.29 -11.81
CA HIS A 123 19.55 23.74 -11.12
C HIS A 123 20.83 23.36 -11.88
N ALA A 124 20.91 22.14 -12.40
CA ALA A 124 22.07 21.70 -13.18
C ALA A 124 22.24 22.50 -14.47
N ILE A 125 21.14 22.81 -15.17
CA ILE A 125 21.16 23.67 -16.38
C ILE A 125 21.65 25.06 -16.04
N VAL A 126 21.18 25.67 -14.96
CA VAL A 126 21.61 27.02 -14.52
C VAL A 126 23.08 27.00 -14.15
N ALA A 127 23.55 25.98 -13.43
CA ALA A 127 24.97 25.84 -13.05
C ALA A 127 25.88 25.71 -14.28
N ALA A 128 25.50 24.86 -15.24
CA ALA A 128 26.27 24.68 -16.47
C ALA A 128 26.34 25.95 -17.31
N ARG A 129 25.24 26.72 -17.39
CA ARG A 129 25.27 28.04 -18.08
C ARG A 129 26.19 29.04 -17.40
N ALA A 130 26.17 29.07 -16.06
CA ALA A 130 27.04 29.96 -15.29
C ALA A 130 28.54 29.59 -15.45
N GLU A 131 28.86 28.32 -15.49
CA GLU A 131 30.22 27.82 -15.76
C GLU A 131 30.66 28.16 -17.18
N GLY A 132 29.79 27.96 -18.18
CA GLY A 132 30.08 28.36 -19.56
C GLY A 132 30.38 29.85 -19.70
N ALA A 133 29.56 30.71 -19.09
CA ALA A 133 29.78 32.18 -19.12
C ALA A 133 31.10 32.59 -18.47
N LEU A 134 31.50 31.93 -17.38
CA LEU A 134 32.82 32.18 -16.74
C LEU A 134 33.98 31.74 -17.64
N MET A 135 33.84 30.58 -18.32
CA MET A 135 34.87 30.13 -19.26
C MET A 135 35.01 31.06 -20.46
N ASP A 136 33.90 31.57 -20.99
CA ASP A 136 33.90 32.57 -22.07
C ASP A 136 34.58 33.87 -21.64
N GLU A 137 34.34 34.35 -20.41
CA GLU A 137 34.95 35.54 -19.86
C GLU A 137 36.46 35.36 -19.67
N VAL A 138 36.90 34.20 -19.18
CA VAL A 138 38.33 33.86 -19.05
C VAL A 138 38.99 33.78 -20.42
N ALA A 139 38.37 33.17 -21.41
CA ALA A 139 38.88 33.09 -22.78
C ALA A 139 39.04 34.47 -23.42
N LEU A 140 38.03 35.35 -23.25
CA LEU A 140 38.07 36.72 -23.73
C LEU A 140 39.19 37.55 -23.07
N THR A 141 39.40 37.38 -21.75
CA THR A 141 40.48 38.07 -21.02
C THR A 141 41.85 37.58 -21.43
N MET A 142 42.05 36.32 -21.69
CA MET A 142 43.29 35.74 -22.19
C MET A 142 43.59 36.25 -23.62
N HIS A 143 42.57 36.24 -24.49
CA HIS A 143 42.72 36.75 -25.86
C HIS A 143 43.12 38.23 -25.88
N ARG A 144 42.48 39.06 -25.08
CA ARG A 144 42.83 40.50 -24.97
C ARG A 144 44.26 40.74 -24.45
N ARG A 145 44.72 39.92 -23.49
CA ARG A 145 46.13 40.05 -22.99
C ARG A 145 47.13 39.56 -24.00
N GLY A 146 46.84 38.52 -24.80
CA GLY A 146 47.73 38.06 -25.87
C GLY A 146 47.79 38.98 -27.06
N ALA A 147 46.74 39.80 -27.28
CA ALA A 147 46.74 40.80 -28.38
C ALA A 147 47.50 42.13 -28.06
N ILE A 148 47.93 42.30 -26.81
CA ILE A 148 48.68 43.52 -26.35
C ILE A 148 50.18 43.21 -26.20
N ALA A 149 50.62 41.99 -26.36
CA ALA A 149 52.02 41.56 -26.36
C ALA A 149 52.52 41.40 -27.80
#